data_9108caf5e2b05db896e7bf8df0b3f55a
#
_entry.id   9108caf5e2b05db896e7bf8df0b3f55a
#
_cell.length_a   1.000
_cell.length_b   1.000
_cell.length_c   1.000
_cell.angle_alpha   90.00
_cell.angle_beta   90.00
_cell.angle_gamma   90.00
#
_symmetry.space_group_name_H-M   'P 1'
#
loop_
_entity.id
_entity.type
_entity.pdbx_description
1 polymer ?
#
loop_
_entity_poly.entity_id
_entity_poly.type
_entity_poly.pdbx_seq_one_letter_code
_entity_poly.pdbx_strand_id
1 'polypeptide(L)'
;MLTYKILIIKYYMRLISTSGPLPTRDTDDFWLRIRKARNLGGAVLGPFEAWLLQRGLLTLFLRVRTAAGNAEKIANFLAAHPAVVEVLYPGLPGNPGHEVAARQMQGGFGAMLSVRIAGGESRARAVAGKLKLFRQATSLGAVESLVEHRASVEGAGTLVPDDLLRLSIGIEFADDLIADLMQALAA
;
A
#
# COMPACT_ATOMS: atom_id res chain seq x y z
N MET A 1 -9.90 2.97 -17.61
CA MET A 1 -8.54 2.43 -17.85
C MET A 1 -7.40 3.40 -17.54
N LEU A 2 -7.56 4.71 -17.74
CA LEU A 2 -6.51 5.71 -17.45
C LEU A 2 -6.36 6.04 -15.95
N THR A 3 -7.44 6.03 -15.19
CA THR A 3 -7.50 6.41 -13.77
C THR A 3 -6.67 5.48 -12.87
N TYR A 4 -6.64 4.19 -13.21
CA TYR A 4 -5.86 3.18 -12.49
C TYR A 4 -4.35 3.36 -12.70
N LYS A 5 -3.94 3.73 -13.91
CA LYS A 5 -2.54 4.03 -14.24
C LYS A 5 -1.99 5.21 -13.44
N ILE A 6 -2.82 6.22 -13.20
CA ILE A 6 -2.44 7.45 -12.48
C ILE A 6 -2.22 7.18 -10.98
N LEU A 7 -3.11 6.42 -10.34
CA LEU A 7 -3.02 6.10 -8.91
C LEU A 7 -1.79 5.23 -8.62
N ILE A 8 -1.52 4.24 -9.47
CA ILE A 8 -0.37 3.35 -9.36
C ILE A 8 0.96 4.10 -9.51
N ILE A 9 1.06 4.99 -10.49
CA ILE A 9 2.26 5.80 -10.70
C ILE A 9 2.54 6.67 -9.46
N LYS A 10 1.52 7.28 -8.88
CA LYS A 10 1.65 8.13 -7.69
C LYS A 10 2.18 7.36 -6.46
N TYR A 11 1.83 6.10 -6.32
CA TYR A 11 2.24 5.25 -5.20
C TYR A 11 3.67 4.71 -5.32
N TYR A 12 4.06 4.28 -6.51
CA TYR A 12 5.39 3.66 -6.73
C TYR A 12 6.56 4.65 -6.85
N MET A 13 6.25 5.93 -7.06
CA MET A 13 7.26 6.94 -7.32
C MET A 13 7.77 7.69 -6.10
N ARG A 14 7.21 7.45 -4.93
CA ARG A 14 7.62 8.11 -3.68
C ARG A 14 9.01 7.67 -3.20
N LEU A 15 9.54 6.58 -3.73
CA LEU A 15 10.81 5.99 -3.29
C LEU A 15 12.07 6.53 -4.01
N ILE A 16 11.93 7.27 -5.11
CA ILE A 16 13.10 7.63 -5.94
C ILE A 16 13.37 9.14 -5.96
N SER A 17 12.39 9.99 -5.68
CA SER A 17 12.59 11.44 -5.69
C SER A 17 11.38 12.17 -5.11
N THR A 18 11.61 13.27 -4.41
CA THR A 18 10.57 14.25 -4.01
C THR A 18 9.91 14.93 -5.22
N SER A 19 10.44 14.75 -6.43
CA SER A 19 9.98 15.29 -7.71
C SER A 19 9.57 14.18 -8.68
N GLY A 20 8.62 13.32 -8.28
CA GLY A 20 8.10 12.29 -9.18
C GLY A 20 7.34 12.88 -10.39
N PRO A 21 7.23 12.14 -11.54
CA PRO A 21 6.45 12.58 -12.68
C PRO A 21 4.97 12.66 -12.30
N LEU A 22 4.34 13.74 -12.69
CA LEU A 22 2.91 13.95 -12.62
C LEU A 22 2.33 13.74 -14.02
N PRO A 23 1.64 12.61 -14.29
CA PRO A 23 0.97 12.44 -15.56
C PRO A 23 -0.23 13.37 -15.62
N THR A 24 -0.37 14.10 -16.71
CA THR A 24 -1.51 14.95 -16.99
C THR A 24 -2.13 14.53 -18.31
N ARG A 25 -3.42 14.73 -18.44
CA ARG A 25 -4.18 14.42 -19.64
C ARG A 25 -4.23 15.59 -20.62
N ASP A 26 -4.26 16.79 -20.08
CA ASP A 26 -4.48 18.02 -20.83
C ASP A 26 -3.31 18.99 -20.65
N THR A 27 -3.09 19.85 -21.63
CA THR A 27 -2.06 20.91 -21.64
C THR A 27 -2.73 22.28 -21.53
N ASP A 28 -3.53 22.46 -20.47
CA ASP A 28 -4.18 23.73 -20.15
C ASP A 28 -3.24 24.72 -19.44
N ASP A 29 -3.72 25.92 -19.15
CA ASP A 29 -2.97 26.95 -18.46
C ASP A 29 -2.47 26.51 -17.08
N PHE A 30 -3.23 25.66 -16.39
CA PHE A 30 -2.84 25.10 -15.10
C PHE A 30 -1.63 24.17 -15.24
N TRP A 31 -1.63 23.31 -16.26
CA TRP A 31 -0.49 22.47 -16.62
C TRP A 31 0.75 23.30 -16.94
N LEU A 32 0.60 24.36 -17.73
CA LEU A 32 1.71 25.25 -18.09
C LEU A 32 2.33 25.92 -16.87
N ARG A 33 1.51 26.31 -15.88
CA ARG A 33 1.97 26.84 -14.60
C ARG A 33 2.75 25.82 -13.80
N ILE A 34 2.28 24.57 -13.70
CA ILE A 34 2.98 23.47 -13.03
C ILE A 34 4.34 23.22 -13.70
N ARG A 35 4.36 23.15 -15.02
CA ARG A 35 5.58 22.96 -15.80
C ARG A 35 6.59 24.10 -15.58
N LYS A 36 6.11 25.34 -15.57
CA LYS A 36 6.95 26.51 -15.28
C LYS A 36 7.52 26.44 -13.86
N ALA A 37 6.70 26.16 -12.86
CA ALA A 37 7.14 26.01 -11.47
C ALA A 37 8.20 24.89 -11.32
N ARG A 38 8.00 23.75 -11.96
CA ARG A 38 8.96 22.65 -11.98
C ARG A 38 10.30 23.09 -12.56
N ASN A 39 10.27 23.75 -13.72
CA ASN A 39 11.49 24.16 -14.43
C ASN A 39 12.27 25.23 -13.64
N LEU A 40 11.57 26.23 -13.09
CA LEU A 40 12.19 27.29 -12.30
C LEU A 40 12.69 26.79 -10.93
N GLY A 41 11.98 25.86 -10.32
CA GLY A 41 12.36 25.24 -9.05
C GLY A 41 13.41 24.13 -9.18
N GLY A 42 13.80 23.75 -10.39
CA GLY A 42 14.79 22.70 -10.63
C GLY A 42 14.31 21.27 -10.27
N ALA A 43 13.01 21.06 -10.05
CA ALA A 43 12.42 19.77 -9.71
C ALA A 43 12.37 18.82 -10.93
N VAL A 44 13.54 18.54 -11.50
CA VAL A 44 13.70 17.71 -12.69
C VAL A 44 14.56 16.50 -12.35
N LEU A 45 14.11 15.32 -12.78
CA LEU A 45 14.88 14.08 -12.60
C LEU A 45 16.19 14.15 -13.36
N GLY A 46 17.27 13.67 -12.74
CA GLY A 46 18.51 13.40 -13.44
C GLY A 46 18.35 12.22 -14.43
N PRO A 47 19.29 12.07 -15.37
CA PRO A 47 19.22 10.99 -16.37
C PRO A 47 19.20 9.58 -15.75
N PHE A 48 19.93 9.37 -14.66
CA PHE A 48 19.99 8.08 -13.98
C PHE A 48 18.66 7.75 -13.29
N GLU A 49 18.07 8.70 -12.57
CA GLU A 49 16.78 8.55 -11.91
C GLU A 49 15.65 8.33 -12.94
N ALA A 50 15.70 9.04 -14.06
CA ALA A 50 14.76 8.87 -15.16
C ALA A 50 14.84 7.47 -15.77
N TRP A 51 16.05 6.95 -15.95
CA TRP A 51 16.29 5.58 -16.44
C TRP A 51 15.80 4.52 -15.46
N LEU A 52 16.09 4.67 -14.15
CA LEU A 52 15.57 3.78 -13.11
C LEU A 52 14.04 3.76 -13.07
N LEU A 53 13.43 4.94 -13.18
CA LEU A 53 11.98 5.06 -13.25
C LEU A 53 11.41 4.33 -14.45
N GLN A 54 11.95 4.57 -15.65
CA GLN A 54 11.53 3.90 -16.88
C GLN A 54 11.65 2.39 -16.74
N ARG A 55 12.78 1.90 -16.21
CA ARG A 55 13.00 0.49 -15.94
C ARG A 55 11.96 -0.08 -14.98
N GLY A 56 11.64 0.63 -13.90
CA GLY A 56 10.61 0.24 -12.93
C GLY A 56 9.20 0.15 -13.54
N LEU A 57 8.88 1.05 -14.48
CA LEU A 57 7.59 1.06 -15.16
C LEU A 57 7.35 -0.17 -16.06
N LEU A 58 8.41 -0.77 -16.62
CA LEU A 58 8.29 -1.94 -17.51
C LEU A 58 7.64 -3.15 -16.82
N THR A 59 7.83 -3.32 -15.52
CA THR A 59 7.28 -4.43 -14.73
C THR A 59 6.15 -4.01 -13.77
N LEU A 60 5.69 -2.77 -13.86
CA LEU A 60 4.72 -2.22 -12.91
C LEU A 60 3.43 -3.04 -12.84
N PHE A 61 2.86 -3.40 -14.00
CA PHE A 61 1.61 -4.15 -14.06
C PHE A 61 1.71 -5.55 -13.44
N LEU A 62 2.84 -6.23 -13.64
CA LEU A 62 3.10 -7.54 -13.07
C LEU A 62 3.14 -7.44 -11.54
N ARG A 63 3.91 -6.50 -11.01
CA ARG A 63 4.05 -6.30 -9.57
C ARG A 63 2.72 -5.91 -8.91
N VAL A 64 2.00 -4.96 -9.48
CA VAL A 64 0.72 -4.51 -8.92
C VAL A 64 -0.32 -5.63 -8.94
N ARG A 65 -0.40 -6.39 -10.02
CA ARG A 65 -1.35 -7.51 -10.12
C ARG A 65 -1.03 -8.60 -9.09
N THR A 66 0.25 -8.96 -8.95
CA THR A 66 0.68 -9.95 -7.97
C THR A 66 0.40 -9.48 -6.55
N ALA A 67 0.80 -8.27 -6.21
CA ALA A 67 0.60 -7.70 -4.87
C ALA A 67 -0.90 -7.58 -4.52
N ALA A 68 -1.75 -7.15 -5.48
CA ALA A 68 -3.19 -7.07 -5.27
C ALA A 68 -3.82 -8.46 -5.07
N GLY A 69 -3.42 -9.46 -5.84
CA GLY A 69 -3.88 -10.84 -5.67
C GLY A 69 -3.43 -11.45 -4.33
N ASN A 70 -2.21 -11.14 -3.88
CA ASN A 70 -1.72 -11.54 -2.56
C ASN A 70 -2.54 -10.87 -1.45
N ALA A 71 -2.80 -9.56 -1.58
CA ALA A 71 -3.59 -8.81 -0.60
C ALA A 71 -5.01 -9.36 -0.45
N GLU A 72 -5.66 -9.74 -1.53
CA GLU A 72 -6.97 -10.36 -1.51
C GLU A 72 -6.97 -11.70 -0.74
N LYS A 73 -6.00 -12.57 -1.02
CA LYS A 73 -5.84 -13.84 -0.29
C LYS A 73 -5.61 -13.61 1.20
N ILE A 74 -4.71 -12.68 1.55
CA ILE A 74 -4.38 -12.34 2.93
C ILE A 74 -5.59 -11.71 3.64
N ALA A 75 -6.33 -10.82 2.98
CA ALA A 75 -7.53 -10.21 3.56
C ALA A 75 -8.60 -11.26 3.89
N ASN A 76 -8.83 -12.21 2.99
CA ASN A 76 -9.77 -13.32 3.22
C ASN A 76 -9.31 -14.24 4.38
N PHE A 77 -8.02 -14.56 4.43
CA PHE A 77 -7.45 -15.33 5.54
C PHE A 77 -7.66 -14.61 6.89
N LEU A 78 -7.30 -13.33 6.95
CA LEU A 78 -7.40 -12.52 8.17
C LEU A 78 -8.86 -12.32 8.60
N ALA A 79 -9.79 -12.15 7.67
CA ALA A 79 -11.22 -11.98 7.97
C ALA A 79 -11.85 -13.21 8.62
N ALA A 80 -11.29 -14.39 8.40
CA ALA A 80 -11.73 -15.64 9.01
C ALA A 80 -10.95 -15.99 10.31
N HIS A 81 -9.96 -15.21 10.70
CA HIS A 81 -9.06 -15.57 11.81
C HIS A 81 -9.59 -15.09 13.16
N PRO A 82 -9.70 -15.94 14.21
CA PRO A 82 -10.31 -15.60 15.50
C PRO A 82 -9.58 -14.51 16.30
N ALA A 83 -8.29 -14.28 16.06
CA ALA A 83 -7.51 -13.21 16.68
C ALA A 83 -7.66 -11.85 15.96
N VAL A 84 -8.52 -11.76 14.94
CA VAL A 84 -8.77 -10.54 14.16
C VAL A 84 -10.15 -10.01 14.47
N VAL A 85 -10.25 -8.74 14.81
CA VAL A 85 -11.52 -8.05 15.10
C VAL A 85 -12.15 -7.55 13.79
N GLU A 86 -11.34 -7.00 12.91
CA GLU A 86 -11.79 -6.35 11.68
C GLU A 86 -10.68 -6.33 10.63
N VAL A 87 -11.05 -6.48 9.37
CA VAL A 87 -10.17 -6.25 8.22
C VAL A 87 -10.73 -5.13 7.36
N LEU A 88 -9.95 -4.08 7.20
CA LEU A 88 -10.29 -2.93 6.35
C LEU A 88 -9.60 -3.12 4.98
N TYR A 89 -10.33 -3.69 4.04
CA TYR A 89 -9.87 -3.92 2.68
C TYR A 89 -11.01 -3.71 1.68
N PRO A 90 -10.84 -2.88 0.65
CA PRO A 90 -11.92 -2.57 -0.29
C PRO A 90 -12.46 -3.77 -1.07
N GLY A 91 -11.69 -4.87 -1.16
CA GLY A 91 -12.09 -6.10 -1.82
C GLY A 91 -13.05 -6.99 -1.01
N LEU A 92 -13.19 -6.75 0.29
CA LEU A 92 -14.10 -7.52 1.12
C LEU A 92 -15.53 -6.96 1.01
N PRO A 93 -16.55 -7.80 0.75
CA PRO A 93 -17.95 -7.34 0.61
C PRO A 93 -18.50 -6.61 1.84
N GLY A 94 -18.00 -6.93 3.04
CA GLY A 94 -18.37 -6.25 4.29
C GLY A 94 -17.73 -4.87 4.50
N ASN A 95 -16.79 -4.45 3.64
CA ASN A 95 -16.17 -3.15 3.75
C ASN A 95 -17.14 -2.03 3.31
N PRO A 96 -17.32 -0.96 4.10
CA PRO A 96 -18.28 0.10 3.79
C PRO A 96 -18.08 0.77 2.41
N GLY A 97 -16.84 0.77 1.89
CA GLY A 97 -16.49 1.33 0.58
C GLY A 97 -16.48 0.32 -0.56
N HIS A 98 -16.86 -0.94 -0.35
CA HIS A 98 -16.72 -2.01 -1.33
C HIS A 98 -17.45 -1.72 -2.65
N GLU A 99 -18.70 -1.32 -2.61
CA GLU A 99 -19.49 -1.03 -3.82
C GLU A 99 -18.89 0.10 -4.68
N VAL A 100 -18.36 1.12 -4.02
CA VAL A 100 -17.68 2.23 -4.72
C VAL A 100 -16.38 1.73 -5.34
N ALA A 101 -15.60 0.96 -4.59
CA ALA A 101 -14.35 0.38 -5.08
C ALA A 101 -14.61 -0.57 -6.27
N ALA A 102 -15.61 -1.43 -6.19
CA ALA A 102 -15.99 -2.37 -7.25
C ALA A 102 -16.40 -1.66 -8.56
N ARG A 103 -17.03 -0.48 -8.47
CA ARG A 103 -17.36 0.32 -9.65
C ARG A 103 -16.16 1.06 -10.25
N GLN A 104 -15.22 1.47 -9.43
CA GLN A 104 -14.12 2.35 -9.85
C GLN A 104 -12.84 1.59 -10.15
N MET A 105 -12.58 0.47 -9.46
CA MET A 105 -11.34 -0.28 -9.58
C MET A 105 -11.49 -1.45 -10.56
N GLN A 106 -10.42 -1.75 -11.29
CA GLN A 106 -10.36 -2.86 -12.25
C GLN A 106 -9.10 -3.68 -12.04
N GLY A 107 -9.23 -5.00 -12.04
CA GLY A 107 -8.10 -5.92 -11.91
C GLY A 107 -7.60 -6.09 -10.46
N GLY A 108 -8.48 -5.86 -9.48
CA GLY A 108 -8.21 -6.02 -8.05
C GLY A 108 -8.41 -4.74 -7.25
N PHE A 109 -8.28 -4.85 -5.93
CA PHE A 109 -8.59 -3.79 -4.97
C PHE A 109 -7.33 -3.16 -4.32
N GLY A 110 -6.18 -3.32 -4.97
CA GLY A 110 -4.90 -2.81 -4.49
C GLY A 110 -4.24 -3.72 -3.46
N ALA A 111 -3.08 -3.29 -2.98
CA ALA A 111 -2.21 -4.08 -2.11
C ALA A 111 -2.14 -3.54 -0.67
N MET A 112 -3.01 -2.60 -0.31
CA MET A 112 -3.07 -2.02 1.03
C MET A 112 -4.28 -2.55 1.78
N LEU A 113 -4.05 -3.03 3.00
CA LEU A 113 -5.12 -3.38 3.92
C LEU A 113 -4.73 -2.98 5.35
N SER A 114 -5.72 -2.83 6.21
CA SER A 114 -5.49 -2.68 7.65
C SER A 114 -6.25 -3.77 8.39
N VAL A 115 -5.70 -4.17 9.53
CA VAL A 115 -6.27 -5.22 10.36
C VAL A 115 -6.27 -4.78 11.81
N ARG A 116 -7.38 -4.98 12.50
CA ARG A 116 -7.51 -4.77 13.95
C ARG A 116 -7.30 -6.10 14.67
N ILE A 117 -6.39 -6.11 15.62
CA ILE A 117 -5.97 -7.32 16.35
C ILE A 117 -6.70 -7.39 17.69
N ALA A 118 -7.34 -8.53 17.98
CA ALA A 118 -7.94 -8.75 19.29
C ALA A 118 -6.89 -8.70 20.40
N GLY A 119 -7.17 -7.99 21.50
CA GLY A 119 -6.25 -7.83 22.64
C GLY A 119 -5.56 -6.46 22.71
N GLY A 120 -5.95 -5.51 21.87
CA GLY A 120 -5.52 -4.10 21.94
C GLY A 120 -4.08 -3.84 21.49
N GLU A 121 -3.56 -2.67 21.85
CA GLU A 121 -2.25 -2.17 21.41
C GLU A 121 -1.11 -3.15 21.66
N SER A 122 -1.00 -3.64 22.88
CA SER A 122 0.10 -4.54 23.28
C SER A 122 0.17 -5.78 22.39
N ARG A 123 -1.00 -6.37 22.09
CA ARG A 123 -1.11 -7.54 21.22
C ARG A 123 -0.77 -7.19 19.76
N ALA A 124 -1.30 -6.09 19.24
CA ALA A 124 -1.01 -5.64 17.87
C ALA A 124 0.50 -5.42 17.68
N ARG A 125 1.16 -4.74 18.61
CA ARG A 125 2.62 -4.52 18.59
C ARG A 125 3.41 -5.83 18.70
N ALA A 126 2.96 -6.77 19.54
CA ALA A 126 3.58 -8.08 19.65
C ALA A 126 3.47 -8.88 18.34
N VAL A 127 2.31 -8.87 17.70
CA VAL A 127 2.11 -9.50 16.38
C VAL A 127 3.06 -8.88 15.35
N ALA A 128 3.09 -7.54 15.23
CA ALA A 128 4.00 -6.87 14.30
C ALA A 128 5.47 -7.23 14.54
N GLY A 129 5.88 -7.35 15.82
CA GLY A 129 7.25 -7.71 16.20
C GLY A 129 7.64 -9.16 15.91
N LYS A 130 6.65 -10.07 15.76
CA LYS A 130 6.87 -11.50 15.48
C LYS A 130 6.89 -11.86 14.01
N LEU A 131 6.45 -10.96 13.15
CA LEU A 131 6.52 -11.15 11.71
C LEU A 131 7.98 -11.22 11.25
N LYS A 132 8.28 -12.17 10.39
CA LYS A 132 9.64 -12.47 9.90
C LYS A 132 9.85 -12.04 8.45
N LEU A 133 8.80 -12.13 7.63
CA LEU A 133 8.82 -11.73 6.23
C LEU A 133 8.41 -10.26 6.05
N PHE A 134 7.42 -9.81 6.81
CA PHE A 134 7.01 -8.41 6.80
C PHE A 134 8.07 -7.53 7.48
N ARG A 135 8.49 -6.48 6.79
CA ARG A 135 9.39 -5.48 7.36
C ARG A 135 8.61 -4.37 8.06
N GLN A 136 9.07 -3.96 9.22
CA GLN A 136 8.46 -2.81 9.91
C GLN A 136 8.92 -1.51 9.25
N ALA A 137 8.02 -0.84 8.55
CA ALA A 137 8.29 0.43 7.88
C ALA A 137 7.03 1.22 7.57
N THR A 138 7.15 2.55 7.67
CA THR A 138 6.14 3.50 7.22
C THR A 138 6.30 3.75 5.73
N SER A 139 5.92 2.81 4.90
CA SER A 139 5.96 2.93 3.45
C SER A 139 4.88 2.06 2.82
N LEU A 140 4.80 2.04 1.51
CA LEU A 140 3.88 1.21 0.77
C LEU A 140 4.32 1.03 -0.68
N GLY A 141 3.79 -0.02 -1.33
CA GLY A 141 4.01 -0.25 -2.75
C GLY A 141 5.39 -0.78 -3.12
N ALA A 142 6.17 -1.24 -2.15
CA ALA A 142 7.42 -1.94 -2.38
C ALA A 142 7.18 -3.37 -2.91
N VAL A 143 8.24 -4.04 -3.34
CA VAL A 143 8.17 -5.46 -3.71
C VAL A 143 8.12 -6.35 -2.48
N GLU A 144 8.69 -5.90 -1.36
CA GLU A 144 8.59 -6.53 -0.05
C GLU A 144 7.31 -6.11 0.70
N SER A 145 6.78 -7.04 1.49
CA SER A 145 5.64 -6.79 2.37
C SER A 145 6.07 -5.98 3.60
N LEU A 146 5.26 -4.98 3.94
CA LEU A 146 5.52 -4.07 5.06
C LEU A 146 4.39 -4.10 6.07
N VAL A 147 4.72 -3.87 7.34
CA VAL A 147 3.78 -3.72 8.44
C VAL A 147 4.13 -2.48 9.26
N GLU A 148 3.11 -1.75 9.72
CA GLU A 148 3.31 -0.71 10.74
C GLU A 148 2.15 -0.71 11.74
N HIS A 149 2.48 -0.42 13.00
CA HIS A 149 1.50 -0.07 14.02
C HIS A 149 1.14 1.40 13.86
N ARG A 150 -0.02 1.66 13.24
CA ARG A 150 -0.35 2.99 12.73
C ARG A 150 -0.46 4.05 13.81
N ALA A 151 -1.09 3.73 14.94
CA ALA A 151 -1.23 4.68 16.05
C ALA A 151 0.13 5.16 16.60
N SER A 152 1.14 4.27 16.67
CA SER A 152 2.50 4.67 17.09
C SER A 152 3.18 5.64 16.14
N VAL A 153 2.87 5.56 14.85
CA VAL A 153 3.47 6.43 13.82
C VAL A 153 2.81 7.82 13.82
N GLU A 154 1.51 7.89 14.05
CA GLU A 154 0.79 9.16 14.08
C GLU A 154 0.97 9.92 15.40
N GLY A 155 1.22 9.20 16.49
CA GLY A 155 1.48 9.79 17.80
C GLY A 155 0.24 10.15 18.61
N ALA A 156 0.45 10.89 19.68
CA ALA A 156 -0.59 11.26 20.63
C ALA A 156 -1.71 12.08 19.99
N GLY A 157 -2.96 11.74 20.29
CA GLY A 157 -4.14 12.42 19.77
C GLY A 157 -4.65 11.89 18.45
N THR A 158 -4.05 10.81 17.91
CA THR A 158 -4.58 10.14 16.71
C THR A 158 -5.96 9.56 16.96
N LEU A 159 -6.79 9.55 15.89
CA LEU A 159 -8.08 8.84 15.87
C LEU A 159 -7.96 7.39 15.39
N VAL A 160 -6.76 6.95 15.05
CA VAL A 160 -6.50 5.57 14.62
C VAL A 160 -6.62 4.64 15.82
N PRO A 161 -7.36 3.52 15.71
CA PRO A 161 -7.41 2.51 16.76
C PRO A 161 -6.00 2.01 17.14
N ASP A 162 -5.76 1.84 18.42
CA ASP A 162 -4.48 1.40 18.98
C ASP A 162 -4.15 -0.08 18.69
N ASP A 163 -5.14 -0.84 18.29
CA ASP A 163 -5.02 -2.25 17.88
C ASP A 163 -4.81 -2.44 16.36
N LEU A 164 -4.64 -1.34 15.60
CA LEU A 164 -4.60 -1.38 14.13
C LEU A 164 -3.18 -1.53 13.59
N LEU A 165 -3.00 -2.56 12.76
CA LEU A 165 -1.82 -2.73 11.91
C LEU A 165 -2.18 -2.39 10.46
N ARG A 166 -1.36 -1.57 9.81
CA ARG A 166 -1.43 -1.32 8.38
C ARG A 166 -0.44 -2.23 7.65
N LEU A 167 -0.92 -2.95 6.66
CA LEU A 167 -0.12 -3.86 5.83
C LEU A 167 -0.03 -3.32 4.39
N SER A 168 1.19 -3.28 3.85
CA SER A 168 1.44 -3.09 2.43
C SER A 168 1.96 -4.41 1.87
N ILE A 169 1.16 -5.09 1.09
CA ILE A 169 1.48 -6.42 0.59
C ILE A 169 2.37 -6.33 -0.63
N GLY A 170 3.43 -7.12 -0.63
CA GLY A 170 4.41 -7.23 -1.70
C GLY A 170 4.10 -8.36 -2.69
N ILE A 171 5.16 -8.82 -3.36
CA ILE A 171 5.07 -9.83 -4.41
C ILE A 171 5.66 -11.18 -4.01
N GLU A 172 5.95 -11.39 -2.74
CA GLU A 172 6.38 -12.66 -2.19
C GLU A 172 5.31 -13.74 -2.42
N PHE A 173 5.64 -14.99 -2.17
CA PHE A 173 4.67 -16.07 -2.29
C PHE A 173 3.57 -15.90 -1.22
N ALA A 174 2.30 -15.86 -1.64
CA ALA A 174 1.18 -15.54 -0.75
C ALA A 174 1.06 -16.49 0.44
N ASP A 175 1.33 -17.78 0.22
CA ASP A 175 1.20 -18.79 1.27
C ASP A 175 2.29 -18.64 2.34
N ASP A 176 3.50 -18.16 1.97
CA ASP A 176 4.55 -17.84 2.93
C ASP A 176 4.16 -16.64 3.80
N LEU A 177 3.57 -15.60 3.19
CA LEU A 177 3.06 -14.44 3.92
C LEU A 177 1.92 -14.82 4.88
N ILE A 178 1.03 -15.71 4.46
CA ILE A 178 -0.05 -16.23 5.32
C ILE A 178 0.53 -17.07 6.46
N ALA A 179 1.52 -17.91 6.21
CA ALA A 179 2.20 -18.70 7.23
C ALA A 179 2.90 -17.80 8.26
N ASP A 180 3.53 -16.71 7.81
CA ASP A 180 4.16 -15.71 8.69
C ASP A 180 3.13 -15.00 9.56
N LEU A 181 2.00 -14.58 8.98
CA LEU A 181 0.90 -14.00 9.75
C LEU A 181 0.30 -15.01 10.75
N MET A 182 0.11 -16.24 10.35
CA MET A 182 -0.44 -17.30 11.20
C MET A 182 0.42 -17.54 12.44
N GLN A 183 1.75 -17.68 12.27
CA GLN A 183 2.66 -17.89 13.41
C GLN A 183 2.73 -16.67 14.33
N ALA A 184 2.60 -15.45 13.80
CA ALA A 184 2.60 -14.23 14.60
C ALA A 184 1.29 -14.06 15.38
N LEU A 185 0.16 -14.45 14.81
CA LEU A 185 -1.17 -14.37 15.45
C LEU A 185 -1.40 -15.47 16.49
N ALA A 186 -0.76 -16.64 16.38
CA ALA A 186 -0.91 -17.78 17.30
C ALA A 186 -0.28 -17.55 18.67
N ALA A 187 0.57 -16.59 18.80
CA ALA A 187 1.36 -16.30 20.02
C ALA A 187 0.69 -15.17 20.81
#